data_d56fc7d1faac164653bc3aa593aab396
#
_entry.id   d56fc7d1faac164653bc3aa593aab396
#
_cell.length_a   1.000
_cell.length_b   1.000
_cell.length_c   1.000
_cell.angle_alpha   90.00
_cell.angle_beta   90.00
_cell.angle_gamma   90.00
#
_symmetry.space_group_name_H-M   'P 1'
#
loop_
_entity.id
_entity.type
_entity.pdbx_description
1 polymer ?
#
loop_
_entity_poly.entity_id
_entity_poly.type
_entity_poly.pdbx_seq_one_letter_code
_entity_poly.pdbx_strand_id
1 'polypeptide(L)'
;MCGIAGQVGRDPRTIQRRYAAYCAMQQTLARRGPDQRGMYICGAAALIHARLAVVDLENGLQPMQLDWQGETYVLVYNGELYNTPELRAALVARGHSFNGHSDTEVLLHAFAEWGANCVPRCNGIFAFAVWQQNAGTLFLARDRCGVKPLFYTQAEDSLIFGSELKTLLAHPAVPPRVDANGLAEVLLLGPGRTPGCGVFQNVRELLPGQYACLLYTSPSPRDS
;
A
#
# COMPACT_ATOMS: atom_id res chain seq x y z
N MET A 1 9.80 7.44 -9.66
CA MET A 1 9.41 6.70 -8.44
C MET A 1 7.95 6.28 -8.59
N CYS A 2 7.63 5.04 -8.28
CA CYS A 2 6.24 4.58 -8.31
C CYS A 2 5.34 5.34 -7.31
N GLY A 3 4.04 5.17 -7.44
CA GLY A 3 3.05 5.63 -6.50
C GLY A 3 2.05 4.53 -6.19
N ILE A 4 1.70 4.38 -4.92
CA ILE A 4 0.68 3.43 -4.45
C ILE A 4 -0.46 4.16 -3.76
N ALA A 5 -1.64 3.60 -3.85
CA ALA A 5 -2.81 4.05 -3.10
C ALA A 5 -3.84 2.92 -2.98
N GLY A 6 -4.84 3.13 -2.14
CA GLY A 6 -5.94 2.19 -2.04
C GLY A 6 -6.97 2.56 -0.97
N GLN A 7 -8.05 1.81 -0.99
CA GLN A 7 -9.09 1.82 0.03
C GLN A 7 -9.45 0.37 0.37
N VAL A 8 -9.56 0.09 1.66
CA VAL A 8 -10.09 -1.19 2.14
C VAL A 8 -11.16 -0.90 3.20
N GLY A 9 -12.29 -1.56 3.13
CA GLY A 9 -13.43 -1.29 4.01
C GLY A 9 -14.29 -2.53 4.25
N ARG A 10 -15.23 -2.43 5.21
CA ARG A 10 -16.11 -3.55 5.59
C ARG A 10 -17.18 -3.86 4.55
N ASP A 11 -17.71 -2.85 3.87
CA ASP A 11 -18.76 -3.02 2.88
C ASP A 11 -18.20 -3.05 1.46
N PRO A 12 -18.21 -4.22 0.79
CA PRO A 12 -17.76 -4.35 -0.60
C PRO A 12 -18.53 -3.44 -1.58
N ARG A 13 -19.80 -3.13 -1.30
CA ARG A 13 -20.62 -2.28 -2.17
C ARG A 13 -20.12 -0.85 -2.16
N THR A 14 -19.67 -0.35 -1.00
CA THR A 14 -19.04 0.97 -0.89
C THR A 14 -17.77 1.03 -1.70
N ILE A 15 -16.92 0.00 -1.64
CA ILE A 15 -15.68 -0.07 -2.43
C ILE A 15 -15.99 -0.06 -3.93
N GLN A 16 -16.89 -0.91 -4.40
CA GLN A 16 -17.22 -1.03 -5.83
C GLN A 16 -17.82 0.26 -6.43
N ARG A 17 -18.60 1.02 -5.66
CA ARG A 17 -19.25 2.26 -6.13
C ARG A 17 -18.28 3.45 -6.28
N ARG A 18 -17.06 3.37 -5.75
CA ARG A 18 -16.11 4.49 -5.70
C ARG A 18 -15.08 4.50 -6.83
N TYR A 19 -15.34 3.82 -7.93
CA TYR A 19 -14.42 3.75 -9.07
C TYR A 19 -13.91 5.13 -9.54
N ALA A 20 -14.78 6.13 -9.62
CA ALA A 20 -14.39 7.49 -10.00
C ALA A 20 -13.39 8.13 -9.00
N ALA A 21 -13.55 7.86 -7.70
CA ALA A 21 -12.59 8.30 -6.68
C ALA A 21 -11.23 7.64 -6.88
N TYR A 22 -11.19 6.34 -7.20
CA TYR A 22 -9.95 5.63 -7.46
C TYR A 22 -9.23 6.14 -8.71
N CYS A 23 -9.98 6.46 -9.76
CA CYS A 23 -9.42 7.12 -10.95
C CYS A 23 -8.82 8.49 -10.60
N ALA A 24 -9.48 9.29 -9.78
CA ALA A 24 -8.96 10.57 -9.32
C ALA A 24 -7.69 10.40 -8.48
N MET A 25 -7.67 9.45 -7.53
CA MET A 25 -6.48 9.10 -6.75
C MET A 25 -5.32 8.68 -7.65
N GLN A 26 -5.56 7.79 -8.63
CA GLN A 26 -4.55 7.32 -9.57
C GLN A 26 -3.98 8.48 -10.42
N GLN A 27 -4.82 9.40 -10.84
CA GLN A 27 -4.42 10.56 -11.63
C GLN A 27 -3.45 11.48 -10.87
N THR A 28 -3.61 11.62 -9.55
CA THR A 28 -2.66 12.39 -8.72
C THR A 28 -1.26 11.78 -8.70
N LEU A 29 -1.14 10.46 -8.91
CA LEU A 29 0.11 9.72 -8.92
C LEU A 29 0.83 9.72 -10.28
N ALA A 30 0.24 10.30 -11.33
CA ALA A 30 0.76 10.24 -12.70
C ALA A 30 2.20 10.76 -12.86
N ARG A 31 2.58 11.77 -12.06
CA ARG A 31 3.96 12.31 -12.08
C ARG A 31 4.97 11.40 -11.41
N ARG A 32 4.53 10.51 -10.50
CA ARG A 32 5.40 9.53 -9.86
C ARG A 32 5.66 8.32 -10.76
N GLY A 33 4.62 7.85 -11.44
CA GLY A 33 4.65 6.68 -12.30
C GLY A 33 3.96 6.95 -13.63
N PRO A 34 4.68 7.52 -14.60
CA PRO A 34 4.08 7.89 -15.88
C PRO A 34 3.88 6.71 -16.83
N ASP A 35 4.62 5.60 -16.65
CA ASP A 35 4.76 4.57 -17.68
C ASP A 35 3.58 3.60 -17.72
N GLN A 36 3.10 3.18 -16.53
CA GLN A 36 2.00 2.22 -16.44
C GLN A 36 1.08 2.55 -15.28
N ARG A 37 -0.19 2.17 -15.41
CA ARG A 37 -1.21 2.31 -14.39
C ARG A 37 -1.93 1.00 -14.18
N GLY A 38 -2.10 0.62 -12.92
CA GLY A 38 -2.84 -0.57 -12.54
C GLY A 38 -3.87 -0.27 -11.46
N MET A 39 -4.93 -1.05 -11.45
CA MET A 39 -5.98 -0.98 -10.45
C MET A 39 -6.57 -2.38 -10.23
N TYR A 40 -6.73 -2.74 -8.96
CA TYR A 40 -7.41 -3.95 -8.53
C TYR A 40 -8.62 -3.52 -7.69
N ILE A 41 -9.79 -4.00 -8.03
CA ILE A 41 -11.01 -3.76 -7.24
C ILE A 41 -11.73 -5.10 -7.12
N CYS A 42 -11.73 -5.65 -5.93
CA CYS A 42 -12.43 -6.90 -5.63
C CYS A 42 -12.86 -6.95 -4.17
N GLY A 43 -14.10 -7.33 -3.93
CA GLY A 43 -14.63 -7.44 -2.58
C GLY A 43 -14.47 -6.15 -1.79
N ALA A 44 -13.81 -6.24 -0.67
CA ALA A 44 -13.59 -5.16 0.30
C ALA A 44 -12.39 -4.26 -0.01
N ALA A 45 -11.67 -4.48 -1.12
CA ALA A 45 -10.43 -3.78 -1.42
C ALA A 45 -10.40 -3.13 -2.81
N ALA A 46 -9.79 -1.95 -2.87
CA ALA A 46 -9.31 -1.29 -4.07
C ALA A 46 -7.84 -0.92 -3.88
N LEU A 47 -6.96 -1.44 -4.74
CA LEU A 47 -5.53 -1.13 -4.74
C LEU A 47 -5.16 -0.46 -6.06
N ILE A 48 -4.33 0.57 -5.99
CA ILE A 48 -4.01 1.45 -7.11
C ILE A 48 -2.50 1.58 -7.21
N HIS A 49 -2.00 1.48 -8.43
CA HIS A 49 -0.58 1.65 -8.72
C HIS A 49 -0.35 2.58 -9.91
N ALA A 50 0.69 3.41 -9.80
CA ALA A 50 1.27 4.17 -10.90
C ALA A 50 2.77 3.83 -10.96
N ARG A 51 3.23 3.27 -12.08
CA ARG A 51 4.58 2.71 -12.25
C ARG A 51 5.51 3.64 -12.98
N LEU A 52 6.70 3.81 -12.42
CA LEU A 52 7.91 4.16 -13.15
C LEU A 52 8.66 2.85 -13.40
N ALA A 53 8.74 2.43 -14.64
CA ALA A 53 9.30 1.13 -15.02
C ALA A 53 10.83 1.23 -15.11
N VAL A 54 11.53 0.64 -14.14
CA VAL A 54 13.00 0.64 -14.06
C VAL A 54 13.55 -0.77 -14.20
N VAL A 55 12.94 -1.75 -13.53
CA VAL A 55 13.34 -3.16 -13.53
C VAL A 55 12.19 -4.01 -14.03
N ASP A 56 12.50 -5.03 -14.84
CA ASP A 56 11.56 -6.01 -15.39
C ASP A 56 10.31 -5.37 -16.01
N LEU A 57 10.48 -4.77 -17.19
CA LEU A 57 9.45 -3.97 -17.86
C LEU A 57 8.17 -4.77 -18.11
N GLU A 58 8.29 -6.07 -18.37
CA GLU A 58 7.18 -6.95 -18.75
C GLU A 58 6.49 -7.58 -17.55
N ASN A 59 7.24 -8.10 -16.55
CA ASN A 59 6.68 -8.89 -15.45
C ASN A 59 6.53 -8.12 -14.14
N GLY A 60 6.92 -6.84 -14.09
CA GLY A 60 6.79 -6.00 -12.89
C GLY A 60 5.46 -5.24 -12.81
N LEU A 61 4.40 -5.71 -13.47
CA LEU A 61 3.08 -5.08 -13.44
C LEU A 61 2.47 -5.14 -12.04
N GLN A 62 1.80 -4.04 -11.65
CA GLN A 62 1.13 -3.94 -10.35
C GLN A 62 -0.26 -3.29 -10.52
N PRO A 63 -1.23 -3.63 -9.65
CA PRO A 63 -1.17 -4.55 -8.50
C PRO A 63 -0.82 -5.97 -8.92
N MET A 64 0.15 -6.59 -8.23
CA MET A 64 0.60 -7.96 -8.50
C MET A 64 -0.16 -8.95 -7.63
N GLN A 65 -0.56 -10.08 -8.18
CA GLN A 65 -1.34 -11.10 -7.49
C GLN A 65 -0.55 -12.41 -7.39
N LEU A 66 -0.76 -13.12 -6.29
CA LEU A 66 -0.21 -14.43 -6.02
C LEU A 66 -1.23 -15.28 -5.26
N ASP A 67 -1.52 -16.46 -5.79
CA ASP A 67 -2.26 -17.50 -5.06
C ASP A 67 -1.25 -18.45 -4.40
N TRP A 68 -1.27 -18.51 -3.08
CA TRP A 68 -0.35 -19.33 -2.30
C TRP A 68 -1.06 -19.96 -1.10
N GLN A 69 -0.99 -21.29 -0.98
CA GLN A 69 -1.56 -22.05 0.14
C GLN A 69 -3.05 -21.73 0.44
N GLY A 70 -3.84 -21.50 -0.62
CA GLY A 70 -5.28 -21.24 -0.48
C GLY A 70 -5.64 -19.78 -0.13
N GLU A 71 -4.67 -18.87 -0.11
CA GLU A 71 -4.88 -17.44 0.04
C GLU A 71 -4.48 -16.70 -1.23
N THR A 72 -5.24 -15.65 -1.58
CA THR A 72 -4.91 -14.72 -2.66
C THR A 72 -4.31 -13.44 -2.07
N TYR A 73 -3.06 -13.19 -2.41
CA TYR A 73 -2.32 -11.99 -2.02
C TYR A 73 -2.29 -10.99 -3.17
N VAL A 74 -2.55 -9.72 -2.87
CA VAL A 74 -2.48 -8.63 -3.86
C VAL A 74 -1.58 -7.53 -3.33
N LEU A 75 -0.48 -7.24 -4.04
CA LEU A 75 0.55 -6.29 -3.64
C LEU A 75 0.53 -5.04 -4.50
N VAL A 76 0.66 -3.87 -3.86
CA VAL A 76 1.14 -2.63 -4.46
C VAL A 76 2.39 -2.16 -3.72
N TYR A 77 3.42 -1.81 -4.48
CA TYR A 77 4.76 -1.55 -3.97
C TYR A 77 5.41 -0.36 -4.67
N ASN A 78 6.01 0.51 -3.88
CA ASN A 78 6.87 1.61 -4.32
C ASN A 78 8.19 1.49 -3.60
N GLY A 79 9.23 1.00 -4.26
CA GLY A 79 10.50 0.78 -3.61
C GLY A 79 11.54 0.13 -4.50
N GLU A 80 12.61 -0.31 -3.84
CA GLU A 80 13.68 -1.11 -4.39
C GLU A 80 14.28 -1.96 -3.26
N LEU A 81 14.30 -3.29 -3.45
CA LEU A 81 14.95 -4.24 -2.55
C LEU A 81 16.36 -4.57 -3.05
N TYR A 82 17.34 -4.26 -2.23
CA TYR A 82 18.76 -4.47 -2.56
C TYR A 82 19.21 -5.93 -2.41
N ASN A 83 18.55 -6.68 -1.51
CA ASN A 83 18.85 -8.09 -1.25
C ASN A 83 17.86 -9.06 -1.93
N THR A 84 17.37 -8.68 -3.09
CA THR A 84 16.45 -9.51 -3.91
C THR A 84 17.01 -10.90 -4.22
N PRO A 85 18.30 -11.08 -4.61
CA PRO A 85 18.86 -12.39 -4.90
C PRO A 85 18.85 -13.33 -3.69
N GLU A 86 19.18 -12.84 -2.50
CA GLU A 86 19.24 -13.62 -1.25
C GLU A 86 17.83 -14.05 -0.81
N LEU A 87 16.86 -13.13 -0.89
CA LEU A 87 15.46 -13.44 -0.59
C LEU A 87 14.91 -14.48 -1.57
N ARG A 88 15.17 -14.31 -2.86
CA ARG A 88 14.77 -15.27 -3.90
C ARG A 88 15.33 -16.66 -3.64
N ALA A 89 16.63 -16.78 -3.34
CA ALA A 89 17.25 -18.05 -3.05
C ALA A 89 16.62 -18.74 -1.82
N ALA A 90 16.34 -17.96 -0.77
CA ALA A 90 15.67 -18.48 0.43
C ALA A 90 14.23 -18.94 0.18
N LEU A 91 13.51 -18.30 -0.74
CA LEU A 91 12.14 -18.65 -1.14
C LEU A 91 12.12 -19.87 -2.07
N VAL A 92 13.05 -19.97 -3.04
CA VAL A 92 13.21 -21.17 -3.88
C VAL A 92 13.45 -22.40 -3.03
N ALA A 93 14.31 -22.30 -2.00
CA ALA A 93 14.55 -23.39 -1.06
C ALA A 93 13.30 -23.82 -0.27
N ARG A 94 12.20 -23.02 -0.29
CA ARG A 94 10.91 -23.30 0.33
C ARG A 94 9.82 -23.70 -0.68
N GLY A 95 10.21 -23.90 -1.94
CA GLY A 95 9.31 -24.37 -3.00
C GLY A 95 8.62 -23.27 -3.80
N HIS A 96 8.99 -21.99 -3.61
CA HIS A 96 8.47 -20.92 -4.46
C HIS A 96 9.10 -20.95 -5.85
N SER A 97 8.29 -20.66 -6.88
CA SER A 97 8.72 -20.47 -8.26
C SER A 97 8.41 -19.04 -8.70
N PHE A 98 9.20 -18.50 -9.62
CA PHE A 98 9.12 -17.11 -10.07
C PHE A 98 8.98 -17.05 -11.58
N ASN A 99 8.17 -16.12 -12.07
CA ASN A 99 7.95 -15.90 -13.50
C ASN A 99 8.88 -14.82 -14.07
N GLY A 100 9.28 -13.85 -13.23
CA GLY A 100 10.09 -12.71 -13.62
C GLY A 100 11.35 -12.54 -12.76
N HIS A 101 11.95 -11.35 -12.87
CA HIS A 101 13.15 -10.98 -12.14
C HIS A 101 12.91 -9.77 -11.21
N SER A 102 11.66 -9.32 -11.08
CA SER A 102 11.33 -8.13 -10.29
C SER A 102 11.47 -8.38 -8.79
N ASP A 103 11.91 -7.35 -8.08
CA ASP A 103 11.88 -7.30 -6.61
C ASP A 103 10.43 -7.28 -6.07
N THR A 104 9.48 -6.78 -6.86
CA THR A 104 8.04 -6.81 -6.56
C THR A 104 7.54 -8.24 -6.36
N GLU A 105 7.90 -9.15 -7.28
CA GLU A 105 7.51 -10.57 -7.18
C GLU A 105 8.16 -11.23 -5.96
N VAL A 106 9.44 -10.95 -5.73
CA VAL A 106 10.15 -11.49 -4.56
C VAL A 106 9.55 -10.99 -3.25
N LEU A 107 9.15 -9.72 -3.16
CA LEU A 107 8.49 -9.18 -1.98
C LEU A 107 7.13 -9.83 -1.74
N LEU A 108 6.34 -10.04 -2.80
CA LEU A 108 5.03 -10.70 -2.70
C LEU A 108 5.15 -12.13 -2.18
N HIS A 109 6.08 -12.92 -2.72
CA HIS A 109 6.38 -14.26 -2.24
C HIS A 109 6.94 -14.26 -0.81
N ALA A 110 7.79 -13.28 -0.46
CA ALA A 110 8.32 -13.14 0.89
C ALA A 110 7.21 -12.86 1.92
N PHE A 111 6.23 -12.03 1.55
CA PHE A 111 5.08 -11.78 2.41
C PHE A 111 4.17 -13.02 2.51
N ALA A 112 3.92 -13.73 1.42
CA ALA A 112 3.11 -14.94 1.42
C ALA A 112 3.72 -16.05 2.31
N GLU A 113 5.07 -16.16 2.33
CA GLU A 113 5.79 -17.16 3.12
C GLU A 113 5.94 -16.76 4.59
N TRP A 114 6.28 -15.50 4.88
CA TRP A 114 6.69 -15.09 6.23
C TRP A 114 5.74 -14.07 6.89
N GLY A 115 4.70 -13.62 6.19
CA GLY A 115 3.80 -12.56 6.68
C GLY A 115 4.58 -11.30 7.08
N ALA A 116 4.24 -10.71 8.22
CA ALA A 116 4.92 -9.52 8.76
C ALA A 116 6.43 -9.73 9.01
N ASN A 117 6.87 -10.98 9.23
CA ASN A 117 8.28 -11.33 9.43
C ASN A 117 9.12 -11.20 8.15
N CYS A 118 8.54 -10.89 7.00
CA CYS A 118 9.29 -10.52 5.81
C CYS A 118 9.94 -9.14 5.95
N VAL A 119 9.32 -8.19 6.66
CA VAL A 119 9.80 -6.81 6.77
C VAL A 119 11.23 -6.72 7.34
N PRO A 120 11.59 -7.36 8.47
CA PRO A 120 12.95 -7.33 8.97
C PRO A 120 13.97 -8.02 8.06
N ARG A 121 13.54 -8.89 7.14
CA ARG A 121 14.40 -9.57 6.16
C ARG A 121 14.69 -8.72 4.94
N CYS A 122 13.84 -7.73 4.66
CA CYS A 122 14.02 -6.81 3.54
C CYS A 122 15.14 -5.80 3.83
N ASN A 123 16.10 -5.70 2.90
CA ASN A 123 17.05 -4.61 2.85
C ASN A 123 16.76 -3.77 1.62
N GLY A 124 16.35 -2.50 1.83
CA GLY A 124 15.93 -1.62 0.74
C GLY A 124 15.18 -0.40 1.23
N ILE A 125 14.66 0.35 0.27
CA ILE A 125 13.80 1.52 0.47
C ILE A 125 12.42 1.20 -0.08
N PHE A 126 11.39 1.24 0.76
CA PHE A 126 10.08 0.78 0.33
C PHE A 126 8.89 1.36 1.12
N ALA A 127 7.78 1.44 0.43
CA ALA A 127 6.45 1.46 1.01
C ALA A 127 5.58 0.47 0.22
N PHE A 128 4.85 -0.40 0.90
CA PHE A 128 3.99 -1.37 0.24
C PHE A 128 2.71 -1.64 1.01
N ALA A 129 1.72 -2.14 0.28
CA ALA A 129 0.49 -2.66 0.83
C ALA A 129 0.21 -4.05 0.27
N VAL A 130 -0.17 -4.99 1.14
CA VAL A 130 -0.65 -6.32 0.74
C VAL A 130 -2.06 -6.51 1.25
N TRP A 131 -2.95 -6.87 0.35
CA TRP A 131 -4.30 -7.34 0.66
C TRP A 131 -4.33 -8.86 0.62
N GLN A 132 -4.74 -9.48 1.72
CA GLN A 132 -5.04 -10.91 1.82
C GLN A 132 -6.54 -11.08 1.65
N GLN A 133 -6.96 -11.58 0.50
CA GLN A 133 -8.36 -11.53 0.08
C GLN A 133 -9.25 -12.42 0.95
N ASN A 134 -8.82 -13.65 1.24
CA ASN A 134 -9.62 -14.62 1.99
C ASN A 134 -9.61 -14.30 3.50
N ALA A 135 -8.45 -13.88 4.01
CA ALA A 135 -8.32 -13.44 5.40
C ALA A 135 -8.98 -12.08 5.67
N GLY A 136 -9.29 -11.29 4.63
CA GLY A 136 -9.82 -9.94 4.80
C GLY A 136 -8.86 -8.99 5.52
N THR A 137 -7.55 -9.12 5.27
CA THR A 137 -6.51 -8.38 6.00
C THR A 137 -5.72 -7.47 5.08
N LEU A 138 -5.60 -6.20 5.45
CA LEU A 138 -4.68 -5.26 4.82
C LEU A 138 -3.42 -5.09 5.67
N PHE A 139 -2.27 -5.28 5.05
CA PHE A 139 -0.97 -5.02 5.64
C PHE A 139 -0.30 -3.84 4.93
N LEU A 140 0.20 -2.88 5.70
CA LEU A 140 0.95 -1.72 5.23
C LEU A 140 2.33 -1.75 5.86
N ALA A 141 3.40 -1.47 5.11
CA ALA A 141 4.74 -1.36 5.67
C ALA A 141 5.55 -0.24 5.00
N ARG A 142 6.48 0.31 5.77
CA ARG A 142 7.41 1.36 5.34
C ARG A 142 8.84 1.02 5.75
N ASP A 143 9.80 1.37 4.92
CA ASP A 143 11.22 1.13 5.16
C ASP A 143 11.75 1.79 6.44
N ARG A 144 12.89 1.28 6.94
CA ARG A 144 13.50 1.69 8.22
C ARG A 144 13.89 3.16 8.27
N CYS A 145 14.24 3.76 7.14
CA CYS A 145 14.64 5.16 7.02
C CYS A 145 13.48 6.08 6.63
N GLY A 146 12.30 5.50 6.27
CA GLY A 146 11.15 6.26 5.79
C GLY A 146 11.39 6.98 4.47
N VAL A 147 12.25 6.44 3.61
CA VAL A 147 12.58 7.05 2.32
C VAL A 147 11.37 7.10 1.40
N LYS A 148 10.55 6.03 1.41
CA LYS A 148 9.30 6.03 0.66
C LYS A 148 8.15 6.48 1.55
N PRO A 149 7.39 7.51 1.13
CA PRO A 149 6.27 8.01 1.93
C PRO A 149 5.07 7.06 1.89
N LEU A 150 4.34 6.99 3.00
CA LEU A 150 3.06 6.28 3.09
C LEU A 150 2.15 6.98 4.10
N PHE A 151 1.06 7.55 3.60
CA PHE A 151 0.02 8.20 4.39
C PHE A 151 -1.23 7.36 4.44
N TYR A 152 -1.99 7.50 5.52
CA TYR A 152 -3.26 6.80 5.68
C TYR A 152 -4.24 7.61 6.53
N THR A 153 -5.52 7.31 6.36
CA THR A 153 -6.62 7.86 7.17
C THR A 153 -7.73 6.84 7.30
N GLN A 154 -8.44 6.88 8.41
CA GLN A 154 -9.71 6.20 8.56
C GLN A 154 -10.83 7.19 8.21
N ALA A 155 -11.67 6.81 7.27
CA ALA A 155 -12.83 7.59 6.86
C ALA A 155 -14.01 6.63 6.69
N GLU A 156 -15.12 6.93 7.35
CA GLU A 156 -16.24 6.01 7.45
C GLU A 156 -15.77 4.64 8.00
N ASP A 157 -16.21 3.53 7.43
CA ASP A 157 -15.78 2.17 7.82
C ASP A 157 -14.62 1.64 6.96
N SER A 158 -13.78 2.55 6.44
CA SER A 158 -12.69 2.21 5.52
C SER A 158 -11.38 2.85 5.94
N LEU A 159 -10.28 2.18 5.62
CA LEU A 159 -8.94 2.78 5.60
C LEU A 159 -8.61 3.19 4.17
N ILE A 160 -8.13 4.42 4.00
CA ILE A 160 -7.62 4.97 2.74
C ILE A 160 -6.15 5.26 2.93
N PHE A 161 -5.31 4.86 1.97
CA PHE A 161 -3.87 5.08 2.02
C PHE A 161 -3.31 5.56 0.68
N GLY A 162 -2.10 6.13 0.71
CA GLY A 162 -1.43 6.56 -0.49
C GLY A 162 -0.04 7.13 -0.27
N SER A 163 0.75 7.18 -1.32
CA SER A 163 2.12 7.72 -1.30
C SER A 163 2.18 9.24 -1.10
N GLU A 164 1.11 9.97 -1.36
CA GLU A 164 1.09 11.43 -1.30
C GLU A 164 -0.21 11.94 -0.66
N LEU A 165 -0.13 13.04 0.09
CA LEU A 165 -1.30 13.66 0.74
C LEU A 165 -2.40 14.01 -0.27
N LYS A 166 -2.04 14.60 -1.42
CA LYS A 166 -3.00 14.94 -2.48
C LYS A 166 -3.76 13.72 -3.00
N THR A 167 -3.17 12.53 -2.91
CA THR A 167 -3.82 11.27 -3.31
C THR A 167 -4.95 10.90 -2.37
N LEU A 168 -4.75 11.07 -1.06
CA LEU A 168 -5.82 10.88 -0.08
C LEU A 168 -6.92 11.92 -0.26
N LEU A 169 -6.54 13.19 -0.45
CA LEU A 169 -7.48 14.31 -0.63
C LEU A 169 -8.31 14.23 -1.92
N ALA A 170 -7.86 13.48 -2.91
CA ALA A 170 -8.66 13.20 -4.11
C ALA A 170 -9.84 12.25 -3.84
N HIS A 171 -9.84 11.58 -2.68
CA HIS A 171 -10.94 10.70 -2.28
C HIS A 171 -12.04 11.51 -1.55
N PRO A 172 -13.32 11.41 -1.95
CA PRO A 172 -14.40 12.28 -1.43
C PRO A 172 -14.67 12.12 0.07
N ALA A 173 -14.32 10.96 0.67
CA ALA A 173 -14.45 10.76 2.11
C ALA A 173 -13.31 11.40 2.92
N VAL A 174 -12.32 12.02 2.30
CA VAL A 174 -11.19 12.67 2.98
C VAL A 174 -11.31 14.18 2.79
N PRO A 175 -11.89 14.91 3.76
CA PRO A 175 -12.06 16.36 3.64
C PRO A 175 -10.70 17.07 3.72
N PRO A 176 -10.44 18.10 2.89
CA PRO A 176 -9.20 18.87 2.91
C PRO A 176 -9.18 19.88 4.08
N ARG A 177 -9.36 19.40 5.32
CA ARG A 177 -9.41 20.23 6.51
C ARG A 177 -8.07 20.16 7.24
N VAL A 178 -7.53 21.33 7.59
CA VAL A 178 -6.34 21.48 8.44
C VAL A 178 -6.83 21.86 9.82
N ASP A 179 -6.39 21.14 10.86
CA ASP A 179 -6.66 21.50 12.25
C ASP A 179 -5.52 22.38 12.84
N ALA A 180 -5.62 22.74 14.12
CA ALA A 180 -4.61 23.57 14.77
C ALA A 180 -3.21 22.94 14.74
N ASN A 181 -3.11 21.62 14.88
CA ASN A 181 -1.83 20.90 14.83
C ASN A 181 -1.24 20.94 13.42
N GLY A 182 -2.04 20.65 12.39
CA GLY A 182 -1.60 20.72 11.01
C GLY A 182 -1.22 22.14 10.59
N LEU A 183 -1.91 23.17 11.11
CA LEU A 183 -1.54 24.56 10.87
C LEU A 183 -0.20 24.90 11.55
N ALA A 184 0.02 24.44 12.76
CA ALA A 184 1.30 24.61 13.47
C ALA A 184 2.46 23.92 12.70
N GLU A 185 2.26 22.72 12.20
CA GLU A 185 3.25 22.01 11.35
C GLU A 185 3.68 22.86 10.15
N VAL A 186 2.72 23.43 9.43
CA VAL A 186 3.00 24.22 8.21
C VAL A 186 3.69 25.55 8.55
N LEU A 187 3.24 26.24 9.62
CA LEU A 187 3.73 27.58 9.94
C LEU A 187 5.06 27.57 10.72
N LEU A 188 5.27 26.57 11.60
CA LEU A 188 6.42 26.54 12.51
C LEU A 188 7.57 25.71 11.98
N LEU A 189 7.28 24.59 11.28
CA LEU A 189 8.29 23.67 10.76
C LEU A 189 8.61 23.86 9.26
N GLY A 190 7.78 24.65 8.56
CA GLY A 190 7.97 24.93 7.14
C GLY A 190 7.90 23.65 6.28
N PRO A 191 8.96 23.35 5.50
CA PRO A 191 8.96 22.17 4.63
C PRO A 191 9.12 20.84 5.38
N GLY A 192 9.54 20.88 6.64
CA GLY A 192 9.62 19.72 7.52
C GLY A 192 8.25 19.32 8.06
N ARG A 193 8.19 18.14 8.68
CA ARG A 193 7.01 17.66 9.42
C ARG A 193 7.46 16.81 10.59
N THR A 194 6.68 16.86 11.66
CA THR A 194 6.82 15.90 12.74
C THR A 194 6.53 14.49 12.21
N PRO A 195 7.38 13.49 12.46
CA PRO A 195 7.13 12.13 12.05
C PRO A 195 5.74 11.66 12.50
N GLY A 196 4.98 11.08 11.56
CA GLY A 196 3.60 10.63 11.80
C GLY A 196 2.53 11.68 11.52
N CYS A 197 2.87 12.96 11.35
CA CYS A 197 1.93 14.02 11.02
C CYS A 197 1.58 14.02 9.52
N GLY A 198 0.28 14.02 9.21
CA GLY A 198 -0.24 14.11 7.84
C GLY A 198 -0.74 15.51 7.49
N VAL A 199 -0.54 16.52 8.33
CA VAL A 199 -1.00 17.92 8.17
C VAL A 199 -2.52 18.08 8.17
N PHE A 200 -3.25 17.24 7.42
CA PHE A 200 -4.71 17.29 7.37
C PHE A 200 -5.34 16.49 8.49
N GLN A 201 -6.50 16.93 8.91
CA GLN A 201 -7.26 16.32 10.01
C GLN A 201 -7.46 14.81 9.76
N ASN A 202 -7.13 13.99 10.77
CA ASN A 202 -7.20 12.51 10.73
C ASN A 202 -6.27 11.83 9.72
N VAL A 203 -5.46 12.56 8.97
CA VAL A 203 -4.44 11.97 8.10
C VAL A 203 -3.17 11.75 8.90
N ARG A 204 -2.59 10.57 8.79
CA ARG A 204 -1.34 10.18 9.45
C ARG A 204 -0.33 9.67 8.44
N GLU A 205 0.93 9.81 8.77
CA GLU A 205 2.03 9.18 8.06
C GLU A 205 2.45 7.91 8.81
N LEU A 206 2.64 6.80 8.10
CA LEU A 206 3.24 5.61 8.70
C LEU A 206 4.70 5.90 9.03
N LEU A 207 5.11 5.67 10.28
CA LEU A 207 6.46 6.02 10.72
C LEU A 207 7.52 5.14 10.05
N PRO A 208 8.77 5.64 9.94
CA PRO A 208 9.90 4.84 9.47
C PRO A 208 10.03 3.52 10.24
N GLY A 209 10.22 2.42 9.52
CA GLY A 209 10.37 1.09 10.09
C GLY A 209 9.09 0.48 10.68
N GLN A 210 7.95 1.15 10.55
CA GLN A 210 6.67 0.62 11.03
C GLN A 210 5.92 -0.16 9.96
N TYR A 211 5.06 -1.03 10.45
CA TYR A 211 3.98 -1.63 9.69
C TYR A 211 2.65 -1.53 10.47
N ALA A 212 1.55 -1.63 9.74
CA ALA A 212 0.20 -1.69 10.28
C ALA A 212 -0.53 -2.88 9.64
N CYS A 213 -1.29 -3.60 10.47
CA CYS A 213 -2.14 -4.70 10.02
C CYS A 213 -3.58 -4.40 10.45
N LEU A 214 -4.50 -4.42 9.50
CA LEU A 214 -5.91 -4.17 9.72
C LEU A 214 -6.71 -5.40 9.27
N LEU A 215 -7.49 -5.93 10.18
CA LEU A 215 -8.38 -7.06 9.94
C LEU A 215 -9.79 -6.55 9.67
N TYR A 216 -10.35 -6.85 8.51
CA TYR A 216 -11.72 -6.58 8.13
C TYR A 216 -12.50 -7.90 8.06
N THR A 217 -12.80 -8.50 9.21
CA THR A 217 -13.70 -9.65 9.27
C THR A 217 -15.13 -9.20 9.02
N SER A 218 -15.87 -9.89 8.15
CA SER A 218 -17.32 -9.83 8.14
C SER A 218 -17.84 -10.28 9.52
N PRO A 219 -18.86 -9.62 10.10
CA PRO A 219 -19.47 -10.12 11.33
C PRO A 219 -19.87 -11.58 11.12
N SER A 220 -19.46 -12.43 12.06
CA SER A 220 -19.85 -13.85 12.04
C SER A 220 -21.38 -13.94 12.08
N PRO A 221 -22.01 -14.85 11.31
CA PRO A 221 -23.45 -15.08 11.40
C PRO A 221 -23.93 -15.54 12.78
N ARG A 222 -23.02 -15.68 13.74
CA ARG A 222 -23.33 -16.09 15.13
C ARG A 222 -23.58 -14.92 16.10
N ASP A 223 -23.42 -13.68 15.64
CA ASP A 223 -23.59 -12.47 16.47
C ASP A 223 -24.92 -11.73 16.16
N SER A 224 -25.89 -12.44 15.58
CA SER A 224 -27.26 -11.95 15.32
C SER A 224 -28.29 -12.76 16.12
#